data_4f43a4830e2162619b1f084a38411f72
#
_entry.id   4f43a4830e2162619b1f084a38411f72
#
_cell.length_a   1.000
_cell.length_b   1.000
_cell.length_c   1.000
_cell.angle_alpha   90.00
_cell.angle_beta   90.00
_cell.angle_gamma   90.00
#
_symmetry.space_group_name_H-M   'P 1'
#
loop_
_entity.id
_entity.type
_entity.pdbx_description
1 polymer ?
#
loop_
_entity_poly.entity_id
_entity_poly.type
_entity_poly.pdbx_seq_one_letter_code
_entity_poly.pdbx_strand_id
1 'polypeptide(L)'
;MNAMNQPDHIPPDHGLTSLNQPVEVMRGRHGQERLFGPLPGARHAGVVAYEFELPDSFEPWPGRTLLERTFVLLDLGVSFANPCWVRDAKPDGAVVDRRAEGNDTWYVDLVTVEHHEARYIFRDLFIDLMVPMDGRHYRMLDLDEFADAIDNGSLNVERATDALRRWQRFLDRHLHSERAPVEKWTDFPPRIILPLLELPPFDAPVRWNDRET
;
A
#
# COMPACT_ATOMS: atom_id res chain seq x y z
N MET A 1 31.10 8.58 19.55
CA MET A 1 29.89 9.41 19.48
C MET A 1 29.30 9.18 18.10
N ASN A 2 28.37 8.22 18.00
CA ASN A 2 27.67 7.91 16.75
C ASN A 2 26.46 8.85 16.64
N ALA A 3 26.43 9.66 15.60
CA ALA A 3 25.26 10.43 15.25
C ALA A 3 24.15 9.45 14.89
N MET A 4 23.11 9.36 15.74
CA MET A 4 21.85 8.72 15.40
C MET A 4 21.28 9.47 14.19
N ASN A 5 21.14 8.77 13.06
CA ASN A 5 20.32 9.24 11.96
C ASN A 5 18.88 9.39 12.49
N GLN A 6 18.46 10.61 12.73
CA GLN A 6 17.05 10.90 12.90
C GLN A 6 16.36 10.59 11.57
N PRO A 7 15.20 9.92 11.57
CA PRO A 7 14.41 9.78 10.36
C PRO A 7 14.09 11.19 9.85
N ASP A 8 14.39 11.44 8.59
CA ASP A 8 14.14 12.71 7.93
C ASP A 8 12.68 13.11 8.15
N HIS A 9 12.50 14.27 8.78
CA HIS A 9 11.18 14.83 9.05
C HIS A 9 10.55 15.21 7.71
N ILE A 10 9.59 14.40 7.24
CA ILE A 10 8.83 14.69 6.04
C ILE A 10 7.92 15.88 6.34
N PRO A 11 8.11 17.06 5.71
CA PRO A 11 7.27 18.22 5.96
C PRO A 11 5.82 17.94 5.53
N PRO A 12 4.81 18.43 6.26
CA PRO A 12 3.43 18.29 5.87
C PRO A 12 3.18 19.06 4.56
N ASP A 13 2.93 18.34 3.50
CA ASP A 13 2.56 18.91 2.21
C ASP A 13 1.04 19.10 2.19
N HIS A 14 0.57 20.34 2.07
CA HIS A 14 -0.84 20.72 2.18
C HIS A 14 -1.58 20.79 0.83
N GLY A 15 -1.04 20.17 -0.23
CA GLY A 15 -1.65 20.20 -1.56
C GLY A 15 -1.61 18.85 -2.27
N LEU A 16 -2.56 18.63 -3.17
CA LEU A 16 -2.46 17.59 -4.18
C LEU A 16 -1.27 17.95 -5.08
N THR A 17 -0.13 17.35 -4.82
CA THR A 17 1.01 17.46 -5.70
C THR A 17 0.93 16.27 -6.66
N SER A 18 0.43 16.53 -7.87
CA SER A 18 0.64 15.59 -8.96
C SER A 18 2.14 15.36 -9.03
N LEU A 19 2.58 14.14 -8.74
CA LEU A 19 3.95 13.75 -9.00
C LEU A 19 4.08 13.65 -10.51
N ASN A 20 4.42 14.76 -11.17
CA ASN A 20 4.86 14.73 -12.58
C ASN A 20 6.19 13.96 -12.75
N GLN A 21 6.74 13.48 -11.64
CA GLN A 21 7.90 12.61 -11.63
C GLN A 21 7.46 11.20 -11.22
N PRO A 22 7.84 10.20 -12.01
CA PRO A 22 7.54 8.82 -11.67
C PRO A 22 8.14 8.45 -10.33
N VAL A 23 7.38 7.68 -9.55
CA VAL A 23 7.81 7.15 -8.26
C VAL A 23 8.55 5.85 -8.51
N GLU A 24 9.79 5.76 -8.07
CA GLU A 24 10.47 4.47 -8.01
C GLU A 24 10.13 3.79 -6.68
N VAL A 25 9.56 2.61 -6.76
CA VAL A 25 9.16 1.83 -5.60
C VAL A 25 10.00 0.57 -5.54
N MET A 26 10.73 0.37 -4.45
CA MET A 26 11.25 -0.94 -4.11
C MET A 26 10.29 -1.60 -3.12
N ARG A 27 9.81 -2.77 -3.45
CA ARG A 27 8.88 -3.53 -2.63
C ARG A 27 9.38 -4.96 -2.46
N GLY A 28 9.11 -5.54 -1.31
CA GLY A 28 9.48 -6.92 -1.00
C GLY A 28 10.00 -7.08 0.41
N ARG A 29 10.39 -8.30 0.74
CA ARG A 29 11.02 -8.65 2.02
C ARG A 29 12.48 -8.21 2.02
N HIS A 30 13.02 -7.96 3.20
CA HIS A 30 14.42 -7.55 3.35
C HIS A 30 15.39 -8.56 2.68
N GLY A 31 16.20 -8.05 1.77
CA GLY A 31 17.16 -8.85 0.99
C GLY A 31 16.54 -9.53 -0.26
N GLN A 32 15.24 -9.32 -0.50
CA GLN A 32 14.52 -9.82 -1.68
C GLN A 32 13.72 -8.71 -2.35
N GLU A 33 14.09 -7.46 -2.09
CA GLU A 33 13.40 -6.32 -2.64
C GLU A 33 13.57 -6.26 -4.16
N ARG A 34 12.47 -5.92 -4.83
CA ARG A 34 12.45 -5.67 -6.27
C ARG A 34 12.16 -4.21 -6.53
N LEU A 35 12.87 -3.63 -7.49
CA LEU A 35 12.63 -2.28 -7.97
C LEU A 35 11.48 -2.30 -8.97
N PHE A 36 10.44 -1.54 -8.67
CA PHE A 36 9.35 -1.26 -9.59
C PHE A 36 9.43 0.19 -9.99
N GLY A 37 9.46 0.45 -11.25
CA GLY A 37 9.40 1.81 -11.69
C GLY A 37 10.32 2.16 -12.84
N PRO A 38 10.10 3.37 -13.34
CA PRO A 38 9.24 4.44 -12.78
C PRO A 38 7.74 4.10 -12.85
N LEU A 39 7.03 4.20 -11.73
CA LEU A 39 5.58 3.99 -11.66
C LEU A 39 4.86 5.34 -11.70
N PRO A 40 3.70 5.44 -12.36
CA PRO A 40 2.84 6.60 -12.21
C PRO A 40 2.40 6.73 -10.76
N GLY A 41 2.42 7.93 -10.22
CA GLY A 41 2.06 8.13 -8.83
C GLY A 41 1.56 9.54 -8.53
N ALA A 42 0.97 9.70 -7.36
CA ALA A 42 0.54 10.96 -6.80
C ALA A 42 0.81 11.00 -5.30
N ARG A 43 0.97 12.20 -4.77
CA ARG A 43 1.21 12.43 -3.35
C ARG A 43 0.20 13.43 -2.78
N HIS A 44 -0.27 13.17 -1.58
CA HIS A 44 -1.12 14.07 -0.83
C HIS A 44 -0.92 13.90 0.66
N ALA A 45 -0.60 14.98 1.38
CA ALA A 45 -0.59 15.06 2.83
C ALA A 45 0.09 13.88 3.56
N GLY A 46 1.29 13.46 3.10
CA GLY A 46 2.02 12.33 3.72
C GLY A 46 1.56 10.95 3.23
N VAL A 47 0.74 10.90 2.17
CA VAL A 47 0.38 9.67 1.48
C VAL A 47 1.00 9.67 0.09
N VAL A 48 1.57 8.55 -0.30
CA VAL A 48 1.98 8.26 -1.68
C VAL A 48 1.04 7.22 -2.24
N ALA A 49 0.51 7.48 -3.44
CA ALA A 49 -0.23 6.50 -4.22
C ALA A 49 0.54 6.17 -5.50
N TYR A 50 0.51 4.92 -5.91
CA TYR A 50 1.05 4.46 -7.18
C TYR A 50 0.19 3.35 -7.76
N GLU A 51 0.29 3.13 -9.06
CA GLU A 51 -0.48 2.10 -9.77
C GLU A 51 0.42 1.16 -10.55
N PHE A 52 -0.04 -0.08 -10.66
CA PHE A 52 0.53 -1.10 -11.51
C PHE A 52 -0.57 -2.06 -11.99
N GLU A 53 -0.27 -2.77 -13.08
CA GLU A 53 -1.11 -3.86 -13.55
C GLU A 53 -0.82 -5.12 -12.74
N LEU A 54 -1.88 -5.74 -12.21
CA LEU A 54 -1.73 -7.02 -11.54
C LEU A 54 -1.33 -8.11 -12.54
N PRO A 55 -0.51 -9.09 -12.13
CA PRO A 55 -0.16 -10.21 -12.98
C PRO A 55 -1.38 -11.06 -13.32
N ASP A 56 -1.29 -11.80 -14.44
CA ASP A 56 -2.39 -12.64 -14.95
C ASP A 56 -2.87 -13.68 -13.93
N SER A 57 -2.01 -14.08 -13.00
CA SER A 57 -2.36 -15.00 -11.90
C SER A 57 -3.43 -14.46 -10.95
N PHE A 58 -3.62 -13.13 -10.91
CA PHE A 58 -4.64 -12.46 -10.12
C PHE A 58 -5.87 -12.09 -10.94
N GLU A 59 -5.92 -12.39 -12.23
CA GLU A 59 -7.07 -12.08 -13.06
C GLU A 59 -8.29 -12.94 -12.68
N PRO A 60 -9.29 -12.36 -11.99
CA PRO A 60 -10.53 -13.08 -11.75
C PRO A 60 -11.38 -13.20 -13.04
N TRP A 61 -11.03 -12.47 -14.11
CA TRP A 61 -11.74 -12.44 -15.38
C TRP A 61 -10.79 -12.54 -16.57
N PRO A 62 -10.81 -13.65 -17.31
CA PRO A 62 -9.96 -13.81 -18.48
C PRO A 62 -10.10 -12.68 -19.50
N GLY A 63 -8.99 -12.19 -20.02
CA GLY A 63 -8.95 -11.15 -21.04
C GLY A 63 -9.14 -9.71 -20.52
N ARG A 64 -9.04 -9.51 -19.21
CA ARG A 64 -9.09 -8.18 -18.58
C ARG A 64 -7.85 -7.95 -17.74
N THR A 65 -7.38 -6.73 -17.71
CA THR A 65 -6.28 -6.31 -16.83
C THR A 65 -6.84 -5.57 -15.63
N LEU A 66 -6.41 -5.98 -14.45
CA LEU A 66 -6.71 -5.26 -13.21
C LEU A 66 -5.61 -4.25 -12.92
N LEU A 67 -5.99 -3.03 -12.59
CA LEU A 67 -5.11 -2.01 -12.08
C LEU A 67 -5.29 -1.89 -10.57
N GLU A 68 -4.22 -2.10 -9.84
CA GLU A 68 -4.18 -1.89 -8.42
C GLU A 68 -3.59 -0.52 -8.11
N ARG A 69 -4.29 0.24 -7.28
CA ARG A 69 -3.73 1.45 -6.66
C ARG A 69 -3.37 1.14 -5.23
N THR A 70 -2.09 1.29 -4.94
CA THR A 70 -1.55 1.18 -3.60
C THR A 70 -1.38 2.56 -3.00
N PHE A 71 -1.78 2.73 -1.74
CA PHE A 71 -1.62 3.94 -0.95
C PHE A 71 -0.71 3.63 0.23
N VAL A 72 0.27 4.47 0.49
CA VAL A 72 1.17 4.30 1.64
C VAL A 72 1.09 5.50 2.55
N LEU A 73 0.69 5.27 3.81
CA LEU A 73 0.78 6.25 4.88
C LEU A 73 2.23 6.29 5.36
N LEU A 74 2.95 7.34 4.98
CA LEU A 74 4.39 7.44 5.22
C LEU A 74 4.75 7.53 6.70
N ASP A 75 3.91 8.16 7.52
CA ASP A 75 4.13 8.33 8.96
C ASP A 75 3.93 7.05 9.78
N LEU A 76 3.04 6.19 9.32
CA LEU A 76 2.74 4.91 9.97
C LEU A 76 3.48 3.74 9.33
N GLY A 77 3.96 3.89 8.08
CA GLY A 77 4.48 2.78 7.31
C GLY A 77 3.42 1.70 7.12
N VAL A 78 2.25 2.10 6.64
CA VAL A 78 1.13 1.21 6.35
C VAL A 78 0.71 1.40 4.91
N SER A 79 0.65 0.32 4.18
CA SER A 79 0.25 0.25 2.78
C SER A 79 -1.17 -0.29 2.68
N PHE A 80 -1.95 0.24 1.75
CA PHE A 80 -3.31 -0.20 1.44
C PHE A 80 -3.40 -0.51 -0.03
N ALA A 81 -3.80 -1.71 -0.36
CA ALA A 81 -3.99 -2.13 -1.73
C ALA A 81 -5.44 -2.54 -1.97
N ASN A 82 -5.97 -2.07 -3.09
CA ASN A 82 -7.26 -2.49 -3.58
C ASN A 82 -7.25 -2.41 -5.11
N PRO A 83 -7.57 -3.50 -5.84
CA PRO A 83 -7.78 -3.42 -7.27
C PRO A 83 -8.89 -2.41 -7.57
N CYS A 84 -8.51 -1.26 -8.13
CA CYS A 84 -9.41 -0.13 -8.29
C CYS A 84 -10.08 -0.09 -9.66
N TRP A 85 -9.43 -0.67 -10.68
CA TRP A 85 -9.85 -0.51 -12.07
C TRP A 85 -9.73 -1.80 -12.85
N VAL A 86 -10.66 -1.97 -13.78
CA VAL A 86 -10.57 -3.01 -14.84
C VAL A 86 -10.31 -2.30 -16.15
N ARG A 87 -9.25 -2.70 -16.81
CA ARG A 87 -8.89 -2.22 -18.15
C ARG A 87 -9.41 -3.20 -19.19
N ASP A 88 -10.33 -2.75 -20.02
CA ASP A 88 -10.89 -3.49 -21.13
C ASP A 88 -10.33 -2.95 -22.45
N ALA A 89 -9.67 -3.80 -23.25
CA ALA A 89 -9.31 -3.46 -24.62
C ALA A 89 -10.50 -3.72 -25.54
N LYS A 90 -10.91 -2.70 -26.30
CA LYS A 90 -11.98 -2.83 -27.29
C LYS A 90 -11.43 -3.35 -28.64
N PRO A 91 -12.28 -3.95 -29.48
CA PRO A 91 -11.87 -4.44 -30.82
C PRO A 91 -11.29 -3.36 -31.74
N ASP A 92 -11.65 -2.10 -31.53
CA ASP A 92 -11.12 -0.94 -32.27
C ASP A 92 -9.77 -0.43 -31.75
N GLY A 93 -9.20 -1.10 -30.74
CA GLY A 93 -7.96 -0.71 -30.10
C GLY A 93 -8.11 0.36 -29.01
N ALA A 94 -9.31 0.85 -28.74
CA ALA A 94 -9.55 1.76 -27.63
C ALA A 94 -9.42 1.01 -26.30
N VAL A 95 -8.85 1.68 -25.31
CA VAL A 95 -8.77 1.19 -23.94
C VAL A 95 -9.80 1.92 -23.10
N VAL A 96 -10.55 1.20 -22.31
CA VAL A 96 -11.53 1.76 -21.37
C VAL A 96 -11.26 1.23 -19.99
N ASP A 97 -10.96 2.16 -19.08
CA ASP A 97 -10.83 1.87 -17.67
C ASP A 97 -12.18 2.11 -16.98
N ARG A 98 -12.64 1.15 -16.21
CA ARG A 98 -13.82 1.27 -15.37
C ARG A 98 -13.49 0.83 -13.94
N ARG A 99 -14.21 1.38 -12.97
CA ARG A 99 -14.08 0.92 -11.58
C ARG A 99 -14.30 -0.59 -11.50
N ALA A 100 -13.44 -1.27 -10.78
CA ALA A 100 -13.63 -2.68 -10.44
C ALA A 100 -14.83 -2.81 -9.51
N GLU A 101 -15.75 -3.71 -9.87
CA GLU A 101 -16.91 -4.05 -9.03
C GLU A 101 -16.62 -5.36 -8.29
N GLY A 102 -17.19 -5.49 -7.08
CA GLY A 102 -17.10 -6.75 -6.31
C GLY A 102 -15.75 -6.98 -5.62
N ASN A 103 -14.88 -5.98 -5.60
CA ASN A 103 -13.70 -6.04 -4.74
C ASN A 103 -13.98 -5.34 -3.42
N ASP A 104 -14.55 -6.10 -2.50
CA ASP A 104 -15.07 -5.62 -1.24
C ASP A 104 -14.07 -5.71 -0.08
N THR A 105 -12.78 -5.88 -0.40
CA THR A 105 -11.75 -6.09 0.62
C THR A 105 -10.50 -5.28 0.34
N TRP A 106 -10.01 -4.59 1.36
CA TRP A 106 -8.70 -3.97 1.36
C TRP A 106 -7.65 -4.95 1.88
N TYR A 107 -6.52 -5.00 1.20
CA TYR A 107 -5.31 -5.62 1.71
C TYR A 107 -4.43 -4.55 2.33
N VAL A 108 -3.97 -4.74 3.55
CA VAL A 108 -3.24 -3.74 4.33
C VAL A 108 -1.97 -4.36 4.85
N ASP A 109 -0.82 -3.84 4.42
CA ASP A 109 0.49 -4.32 4.84
C ASP A 109 1.14 -3.34 5.81
N LEU A 110 1.83 -3.86 6.81
CA LEU A 110 2.79 -3.08 7.58
C LEU A 110 4.13 -3.08 6.86
N VAL A 111 4.68 -1.89 6.59
CA VAL A 111 5.94 -1.75 5.86
C VAL A 111 6.92 -0.82 6.57
N THR A 112 8.22 -0.97 6.29
CA THR A 112 9.17 0.13 6.51
C THR A 112 9.09 1.10 5.33
N VAL A 113 9.35 2.36 5.60
CA VAL A 113 9.42 3.41 4.58
C VAL A 113 10.78 4.06 4.64
N GLU A 114 11.51 4.00 3.53
CA GLU A 114 12.69 4.81 3.29
C GLU A 114 12.44 5.70 2.07
N HIS A 115 12.91 6.93 2.11
CA HIS A 115 12.68 7.90 1.05
C HIS A 115 13.99 8.59 0.67
N HIS A 116 14.34 8.54 -0.60
CA HIS A 116 15.51 9.20 -1.18
C HIS A 116 15.09 9.92 -2.46
N GLU A 117 14.97 11.24 -2.42
CA GLU A 117 14.49 12.06 -3.54
C GLU A 117 13.12 11.61 -4.07
N ALA A 118 13.05 11.02 -5.27
CA ALA A 118 11.83 10.49 -5.88
C ALA A 118 11.64 8.98 -5.65
N ARG A 119 12.58 8.33 -4.97
CA ARG A 119 12.55 6.89 -4.72
C ARG A 119 12.03 6.60 -3.33
N TYR A 120 11.04 5.72 -3.25
CA TYR A 120 10.51 5.15 -2.01
C TYR A 120 10.89 3.68 -1.93
N ILE A 121 11.31 3.24 -0.74
CA ILE A 121 11.62 1.85 -0.47
C ILE A 121 10.64 1.37 0.61
N PHE A 122 9.76 0.46 0.23
CA PHE A 122 8.79 -0.17 1.11
C PHE A 122 9.19 -1.62 1.32
N ARG A 123 9.60 -1.97 2.54
CA ARG A 123 9.89 -3.36 2.89
C ARG A 123 8.80 -3.90 3.78
N ASP A 124 8.30 -5.05 3.38
CA ASP A 124 7.31 -5.81 4.11
C ASP A 124 7.84 -6.18 5.51
N LEU A 125 6.96 -6.04 6.50
CA LEU A 125 7.20 -6.40 7.89
C LEU A 125 6.34 -7.57 8.35
N PHE A 126 5.84 -8.37 7.43
CA PHE A 126 5.17 -9.65 7.66
C PHE A 126 3.81 -9.60 8.38
N ILE A 127 3.29 -8.47 8.74
CA ILE A 127 1.97 -8.34 9.37
C ILE A 127 1.00 -7.69 8.40
N ASP A 128 -0.06 -8.42 8.06
CA ASP A 128 -1.05 -7.98 7.10
C ASP A 128 -2.47 -8.01 7.68
N LEU A 129 -3.36 -7.25 7.08
CA LEU A 129 -4.79 -7.33 7.33
C LEU A 129 -5.58 -7.46 6.03
N MET A 130 -6.64 -8.23 6.10
CA MET A 130 -7.76 -8.12 5.18
C MET A 130 -8.90 -7.37 5.88
N VAL A 131 -9.35 -6.28 5.28
CA VAL A 131 -10.40 -5.43 5.84
C VAL A 131 -11.53 -5.30 4.83
N PRO A 132 -12.65 -6.01 5.00
CA PRO A 132 -13.82 -5.88 4.15
C PRO A 132 -14.39 -4.46 4.14
N MET A 133 -14.97 -4.05 3.01
CA MET A 133 -15.55 -2.72 2.83
C MET A 133 -16.76 -2.45 3.73
N ASP A 134 -17.37 -3.50 4.30
CA ASP A 134 -18.44 -3.34 5.28
C ASP A 134 -17.95 -2.70 6.59
N GLY A 135 -16.62 -2.71 6.80
CA GLY A 135 -15.95 -2.07 7.93
C GLY A 135 -16.39 -2.59 9.30
N ARG A 136 -16.77 -3.88 9.41
CA ARG A 136 -17.28 -4.47 10.65
C ARG A 136 -16.32 -5.44 11.30
N HIS A 137 -15.37 -5.95 10.56
CA HIS A 137 -14.37 -6.89 11.03
C HIS A 137 -13.12 -6.78 10.18
N TYR A 138 -12.05 -7.34 10.67
CA TYR A 138 -10.82 -7.54 9.90
C TYR A 138 -10.22 -8.89 10.25
N ARG A 139 -9.39 -9.41 9.37
CA ARG A 139 -8.60 -10.61 9.58
C ARG A 139 -7.13 -10.25 9.55
N MET A 140 -6.43 -10.54 10.64
CA MET A 140 -4.98 -10.41 10.70
C MET A 140 -4.34 -11.67 10.10
N LEU A 141 -3.27 -11.48 9.34
CA LEU A 141 -2.53 -12.52 8.64
C LEU A 141 -1.07 -12.50 9.07
N ASP A 142 -0.40 -13.62 8.88
CA ASP A 142 1.05 -13.80 8.84
C ASP A 142 1.81 -13.41 10.14
N LEU A 143 1.12 -13.49 11.29
CA LEU A 143 1.76 -13.27 12.59
C LEU A 143 2.83 -14.32 12.92
N ASP A 144 2.70 -15.52 12.41
CA ASP A 144 3.68 -16.59 12.50
C ASP A 144 4.92 -16.26 11.66
N GLU A 145 4.75 -15.72 10.45
CA GLU A 145 5.87 -15.25 9.64
C GLU A 145 6.64 -14.09 10.33
N PHE A 146 5.92 -13.20 11.00
CA PHE A 146 6.54 -12.13 11.78
C PHE A 146 7.38 -12.69 12.94
N ALA A 147 6.86 -13.69 13.65
CA ALA A 147 7.59 -14.35 14.72
C ALA A 147 8.83 -15.08 14.19
N ASP A 148 8.68 -15.84 13.10
CA ASP A 148 9.77 -16.54 12.43
C ASP A 148 10.87 -15.58 11.94
N ALA A 149 10.49 -14.39 11.45
CA ALA A 149 11.43 -13.36 11.02
C ALA A 149 12.26 -12.79 12.18
N ILE A 150 11.71 -12.73 13.39
CA ILE A 150 12.45 -12.37 14.60
C ILE A 150 13.40 -13.51 15.00
N ASP A 151 12.92 -14.73 15.04
CA ASP A 151 13.65 -15.89 15.48
C ASP A 151 14.85 -16.21 14.58
N ASN A 152 14.70 -16.04 13.27
CA ASN A 152 15.78 -16.26 12.31
C ASN A 152 16.69 -15.03 12.09
N GLY A 153 16.39 -13.88 12.74
CA GLY A 153 17.20 -12.67 12.69
C GLY A 153 17.00 -11.80 11.43
N SER A 154 16.06 -12.12 10.54
CA SER A 154 15.71 -11.27 9.40
C SER A 154 15.09 -9.96 9.86
N LEU A 155 14.35 -10.00 10.97
CA LEU A 155 13.79 -8.84 11.64
C LEU A 155 14.39 -8.71 13.05
N ASN A 156 15.19 -7.69 13.29
CA ASN A 156 15.75 -7.48 14.61
C ASN A 156 14.69 -6.96 15.61
N VAL A 157 14.94 -7.17 16.91
CA VAL A 157 14.00 -6.83 17.98
C VAL A 157 13.61 -5.34 17.99
N GLU A 158 14.53 -4.44 17.66
CA GLU A 158 14.26 -3.00 17.62
C GLU A 158 13.24 -2.65 16.53
N ARG A 159 13.44 -3.17 15.33
CA ARG A 159 12.50 -2.99 14.20
C ARG A 159 11.17 -3.66 14.48
N ALA A 160 11.16 -4.88 15.04
CA ALA A 160 9.94 -5.56 15.43
C ALA A 160 9.14 -4.76 16.47
N THR A 161 9.82 -4.20 17.47
CA THR A 161 9.19 -3.40 18.50
C THR A 161 8.60 -2.10 17.94
N ASP A 162 9.31 -1.42 17.03
CA ASP A 162 8.79 -0.24 16.34
C ASP A 162 7.59 -0.61 15.44
N ALA A 163 7.69 -1.70 14.69
CA ALA A 163 6.62 -2.22 13.86
C ALA A 163 5.32 -2.42 14.65
N LEU A 164 5.38 -3.12 15.78
CA LEU A 164 4.22 -3.35 16.64
C LEU A 164 3.62 -2.06 17.20
N ARG A 165 4.45 -1.07 17.57
CA ARG A 165 3.96 0.23 18.04
C ARG A 165 3.27 1.02 16.93
N ARG A 166 3.79 1.00 15.70
CA ARG A 166 3.15 1.63 14.55
C ARG A 166 1.84 0.94 14.19
N TRP A 167 1.84 -0.38 14.21
CA TRP A 167 0.67 -1.20 13.96
C TRP A 167 -0.45 -0.91 14.97
N GLN A 168 -0.13 -0.87 16.26
CA GLN A 168 -1.11 -0.52 17.29
C GLN A 168 -1.69 0.88 17.06
N ARG A 169 -0.85 1.88 16.73
CA ARG A 169 -1.33 3.23 16.42
C ARG A 169 -2.27 3.26 15.21
N PHE A 170 -1.97 2.44 14.19
CA PHE A 170 -2.84 2.30 13.02
C PHE A 170 -4.19 1.68 13.40
N LEU A 171 -4.18 0.56 14.11
CA LEU A 171 -5.40 -0.11 14.56
C LEU A 171 -6.27 0.82 15.41
N ASP A 172 -5.69 1.50 16.39
CA ASP A 172 -6.43 2.40 17.29
C ASP A 172 -7.03 3.60 16.55
N ARG A 173 -6.32 4.12 15.54
CA ARG A 173 -6.78 5.27 14.78
C ARG A 173 -7.90 4.93 13.80
N HIS A 174 -7.83 3.77 13.16
CA HIS A 174 -8.65 3.47 11.99
C HIS A 174 -9.60 2.29 12.15
N LEU A 175 -9.30 1.32 13.01
CA LEU A 175 -10.03 0.06 13.12
C LEU A 175 -10.57 -0.25 14.51
N HIS A 176 -10.02 0.38 15.55
CA HIS A 176 -10.57 0.22 16.89
C HIS A 176 -11.50 1.39 17.21
N SER A 177 -12.74 1.10 17.53
CA SER A 177 -13.68 2.08 18.04
C SER A 177 -13.75 1.94 19.58
N GLU A 178 -13.77 3.05 20.30
CA GLU A 178 -14.01 3.06 21.74
C GLU A 178 -15.42 2.56 22.11
N ARG A 179 -16.32 2.47 21.14
CA ARG A 179 -17.68 1.97 21.30
C ARG A 179 -17.79 0.56 20.73
N ALA A 180 -18.52 -0.26 21.44
CA ALA A 180 -18.75 -1.67 21.12
C ALA A 180 -19.21 -1.93 19.67
N PRO A 181 -19.01 -3.11 19.13
CA PRO A 181 -18.80 -3.49 17.73
C PRO A 181 -20.02 -3.42 16.80
N VAL A 182 -20.98 -2.55 17.07
CA VAL A 182 -22.26 -2.49 16.32
C VAL A 182 -22.20 -1.46 15.19
N GLU A 183 -21.26 -0.52 15.24
CA GLU A 183 -21.16 0.54 14.25
C GLU A 183 -19.95 0.33 13.34
N LYS A 184 -20.12 0.66 12.07
CA LYS A 184 -19.05 0.70 11.08
C LYS A 184 -17.92 1.60 11.57
N TRP A 185 -16.67 1.20 11.36
CA TRP A 185 -15.51 2.06 11.61
C TRP A 185 -15.65 3.41 10.90
N THR A 186 -15.39 4.48 11.61
CA THR A 186 -15.66 5.83 11.13
C THR A 186 -14.56 6.39 10.24
N ASP A 187 -13.37 5.80 10.26
CA ASP A 187 -12.19 6.27 9.53
C ASP A 187 -11.43 5.15 8.79
N PHE A 188 -12.19 4.20 8.26
CA PHE A 188 -11.62 3.20 7.35
C PHE A 188 -12.45 3.11 6.05
N PRO A 189 -11.83 3.15 4.85
CA PRO A 189 -10.42 3.47 4.64
C PRO A 189 -10.08 4.88 5.15
N PRO A 190 -8.81 5.14 5.54
CA PRO A 190 -8.40 6.44 6.10
C PRO A 190 -8.81 7.59 5.19
N ARG A 191 -9.50 8.59 5.74
CA ARG A 191 -10.02 9.74 4.94
C ARG A 191 -8.93 10.47 4.16
N ILE A 192 -7.71 10.43 4.66
CA ILE A 192 -6.56 11.07 4.02
C ILE A 192 -6.24 10.48 2.63
N ILE A 193 -6.64 9.23 2.34
CA ILE A 193 -6.43 8.63 1.02
C ILE A 193 -7.54 8.99 0.02
N LEU A 194 -8.69 9.48 0.47
CA LEU A 194 -9.84 9.73 -0.40
C LEU A 194 -9.55 10.63 -1.60
N PRO A 195 -8.81 11.75 -1.47
CA PRO A 195 -8.46 12.57 -2.62
C PRO A 195 -7.66 11.82 -3.69
N LEU A 196 -6.80 10.89 -3.28
CA LEU A 196 -6.01 10.07 -4.19
C LEU A 196 -6.82 8.89 -4.75
N LEU A 197 -7.77 8.36 -3.96
CA LEU A 197 -8.66 7.29 -4.38
C LEU A 197 -9.62 7.74 -5.50
N GLU A 198 -10.04 9.00 -5.47
CA GLU A 198 -10.97 9.57 -6.45
C GLU A 198 -10.31 9.95 -7.78
N LEU A 199 -8.98 10.00 -7.84
CA LEU A 199 -8.27 10.29 -9.09
C LEU A 199 -8.60 9.23 -10.15
N PRO A 200 -8.65 9.62 -11.44
CA PRO A 200 -8.73 8.66 -12.53
C PRO A 200 -7.52 7.73 -12.54
N PRO A 201 -7.53 6.63 -13.30
CA PRO A 201 -6.35 5.79 -13.49
C PRO A 201 -5.16 6.62 -13.96
N PHE A 202 -3.98 6.29 -13.44
CA PHE A 202 -2.76 6.95 -13.87
C PHE A 202 -2.36 6.49 -15.27
N ASP A 203 -1.71 7.36 -16.02
CA ASP A 203 -1.28 7.05 -17.38
C ASP A 203 -0.19 5.97 -17.40
N ALA A 204 -0.35 5.03 -18.33
CA ALA A 204 0.61 3.97 -18.64
C ALA A 204 1.16 3.22 -17.40
N PRO A 205 0.32 2.56 -16.61
CA PRO A 205 0.77 1.77 -15.48
C PRO A 205 1.75 0.67 -15.94
N VAL A 206 2.76 0.42 -15.11
CA VAL A 206 3.72 -0.65 -15.34
C VAL A 206 3.10 -1.96 -14.87
N ARG A 207 3.29 -3.02 -15.62
CA ARG A 207 2.84 -4.35 -15.23
C ARG A 207 3.73 -4.90 -14.13
N TRP A 208 3.10 -5.43 -13.09
CA TRP A 208 3.80 -6.22 -12.10
C TRP A 208 4.38 -7.46 -12.77
N ASN A 209 5.67 -7.54 -12.84
CA ASN A 209 6.32 -8.64 -13.54
C ASN A 209 6.86 -9.67 -12.55
N ASP A 210 6.17 -10.81 -12.43
CA ASP A 210 6.60 -11.92 -11.58
C ASP A 210 7.86 -12.64 -12.12
N ARG A 211 8.39 -12.24 -13.28
CA ARG A 211 9.36 -13.04 -14.05
C ARG A 211 10.80 -12.60 -13.91
N GLU A 212 11.08 -11.55 -13.21
CA GLU A 212 12.48 -11.18 -12.93
C GLU A 212 12.92 -11.81 -11.59
N THR A 213 13.17 -13.10 -11.65
CA THR A 213 13.95 -13.85 -10.65
C THR A 213 15.41 -13.82 -11.04
#